data_b52de6bbf932a1ee1a1d609003d11f40
#
_entry.id   b52de6bbf932a1ee1a1d609003d11f40
#
_cell.length_a   1.000
_cell.length_b   1.000
_cell.length_c   1.000
_cell.angle_alpha   90.00
_cell.angle_beta   90.00
_cell.angle_gamma   90.00
#
_symmetry.space_group_name_H-M   'P 1'
#
loop_
_entity.id
_entity.type
_entity.pdbx_description
1 polymer ?
#
loop_
_entity_poly.entity_id
_entity_poly.type
_entity_poly.pdbx_seq_one_letter_code
_entity_poly.pdbx_strand_id
1 'polypeptide(L)'
;SSSSGSTRYTVSVEDTDNGSVKVSPTRASKGSTVTVTVKPDEGYELDELTVTDKNGDSVKLTDKGDGKYTFQMPASKVTVEAVFTAVEPEPEGLPFTDVTSGDWFYDAVAYVYDKGMMEGTTDTTFAPTMNLTRSMIAQVLYNLEERPEAPGAAGFPDVAAGAWYADAVNWAAARGIVKGYDTGAFGPEDSVTREQLAAI
;
A
#
# COMPACT_ATOMS: atom_id res chain seq x y z
N SER A 1 -19.99 -31.61 -50.66
CA SER A 1 -19.29 -30.53 -49.91
C SER A 1 -19.67 -30.61 -48.45
N SER A 2 -18.83 -31.26 -47.65
CA SER A 2 -19.02 -31.31 -46.20
C SER A 2 -18.65 -29.96 -45.60
N SER A 3 -19.63 -29.19 -45.16
CA SER A 3 -19.44 -27.98 -44.37
C SER A 3 -18.91 -28.42 -42.99
N SER A 4 -17.61 -28.36 -42.81
CA SER A 4 -16.98 -28.58 -41.54
C SER A 4 -17.27 -27.38 -40.62
N GLY A 5 -18.41 -27.44 -39.94
CA GLY A 5 -18.78 -26.43 -38.95
C GLY A 5 -17.76 -26.40 -37.81
N SER A 6 -16.92 -25.38 -37.76
CA SER A 6 -15.96 -25.28 -36.69
C SER A 6 -16.69 -25.06 -35.36
N THR A 7 -16.44 -25.92 -34.36
CA THR A 7 -17.04 -25.84 -33.03
C THR A 7 -16.62 -24.50 -32.38
N ARG A 8 -17.62 -23.73 -31.91
CA ARG A 8 -17.40 -22.46 -31.19
C ARG A 8 -17.66 -22.64 -29.70
N TYR A 9 -16.79 -22.13 -28.90
CA TYR A 9 -16.86 -22.16 -27.45
C TYR A 9 -17.20 -20.78 -26.89
N THR A 10 -17.90 -20.76 -25.79
CA THR A 10 -18.33 -19.52 -25.13
C THR A 10 -17.20 -18.91 -24.31
N VAL A 11 -17.11 -17.57 -24.36
CA VAL A 11 -16.30 -16.75 -23.47
C VAL A 11 -17.25 -16.07 -22.49
N SER A 12 -17.21 -16.47 -21.23
CA SER A 12 -17.97 -15.87 -20.13
C SER A 12 -17.11 -14.83 -19.43
N VAL A 13 -17.75 -13.80 -18.88
CA VAL A 13 -17.11 -12.81 -18.02
C VAL A 13 -17.80 -12.90 -16.67
N GLU A 14 -17.04 -13.04 -15.59
CA GLU A 14 -17.58 -12.96 -14.23
C GLU A 14 -17.94 -11.51 -13.90
N ASP A 15 -18.94 -11.36 -13.02
CA ASP A 15 -19.30 -10.05 -12.50
C ASP A 15 -18.12 -9.46 -11.73
N THR A 16 -17.86 -8.18 -11.93
CA THR A 16 -16.72 -7.49 -11.32
C THR A 16 -17.18 -6.14 -10.78
N ASP A 17 -16.69 -5.80 -9.61
CA ASP A 17 -16.91 -4.51 -8.97
C ASP A 17 -15.78 -3.53 -9.36
N ASN A 18 -16.06 -2.23 -9.32
CA ASN A 18 -15.09 -1.14 -9.50
C ASN A 18 -14.43 -1.07 -10.89
N GLY A 19 -15.11 -1.62 -11.89
CA GLY A 19 -14.66 -1.57 -13.27
C GLY A 19 -15.56 -2.37 -14.20
N SER A 20 -15.17 -2.47 -15.44
CA SER A 20 -15.90 -3.25 -16.45
C SER A 20 -14.96 -4.05 -17.33
N VAL A 21 -15.43 -5.23 -17.72
CA VAL A 21 -14.73 -6.14 -18.64
C VAL A 21 -15.62 -6.43 -19.84
N LYS A 22 -15.05 -6.32 -21.02
CA LYS A 22 -15.73 -6.67 -22.29
C LYS A 22 -14.87 -7.66 -23.06
N VAL A 23 -15.49 -8.64 -23.68
CA VAL A 23 -14.84 -9.62 -24.53
C VAL A 23 -15.39 -9.58 -25.96
N SER A 24 -14.51 -9.77 -26.92
CA SER A 24 -14.90 -9.83 -28.32
C SER A 24 -13.99 -10.80 -29.10
N PRO A 25 -14.57 -11.81 -29.79
CA PRO A 25 -15.97 -12.23 -29.77
C PRO A 25 -16.36 -12.97 -28.47
N THR A 26 -17.67 -13.05 -28.17
CA THR A 26 -18.19 -13.80 -27.01
C THR A 26 -18.27 -15.31 -27.28
N ARG A 27 -18.04 -15.73 -28.51
CA ARG A 27 -17.91 -17.15 -28.93
C ARG A 27 -16.85 -17.26 -30.02
N ALA A 28 -15.90 -18.16 -29.83
CA ALA A 28 -14.77 -18.33 -30.74
C ALA A 28 -14.44 -19.82 -30.97
N SER A 29 -13.85 -20.12 -32.10
CA SER A 29 -13.30 -21.45 -32.39
C SER A 29 -11.92 -21.60 -31.78
N LYS A 30 -11.50 -22.83 -31.51
CA LYS A 30 -10.13 -23.13 -31.06
C LYS A 30 -9.09 -22.41 -31.94
N GLY A 31 -8.13 -21.74 -31.29
CA GLY A 31 -7.05 -21.02 -31.97
C GLY A 31 -7.42 -19.63 -32.47
N SER A 32 -8.69 -19.20 -32.35
CA SER A 32 -9.09 -17.84 -32.68
C SER A 32 -8.65 -16.88 -31.59
N THR A 33 -8.25 -15.66 -31.98
CA THR A 33 -7.91 -14.62 -31.03
C THR A 33 -9.17 -13.99 -30.42
N VAL A 34 -9.22 -13.90 -29.13
CA VAL A 34 -10.23 -13.17 -28.36
C VAL A 34 -9.59 -11.97 -27.71
N THR A 35 -10.25 -10.82 -27.80
CA THR A 35 -9.81 -9.57 -27.16
C THR A 35 -10.63 -9.36 -25.89
N VAL A 36 -9.95 -9.08 -24.80
CA VAL A 36 -10.50 -8.63 -23.52
C VAL A 36 -10.17 -7.15 -23.36
N THR A 37 -11.17 -6.35 -23.11
CA THR A 37 -11.00 -4.92 -22.80
C THR A 37 -11.44 -4.70 -21.38
N VAL A 38 -10.52 -4.21 -20.54
CA VAL A 38 -10.79 -3.86 -19.15
C VAL A 38 -10.80 -2.34 -19.01
N LYS A 39 -11.72 -1.84 -18.22
CA LYS A 39 -11.85 -0.43 -17.92
C LYS A 39 -12.12 -0.28 -16.43
N PRO A 40 -11.10 0.10 -15.61
CA PRO A 40 -11.31 0.46 -14.23
C PRO A 40 -12.26 1.65 -14.10
N ASP A 41 -13.00 1.72 -13.01
CA ASP A 41 -13.74 2.92 -12.61
C ASP A 41 -12.79 3.99 -12.07
N GLU A 42 -13.28 5.22 -11.94
CA GLU A 42 -12.50 6.34 -11.40
C GLU A 42 -12.00 6.01 -9.98
N GLY A 43 -10.69 6.16 -9.75
CA GLY A 43 -10.04 5.82 -8.47
C GLY A 43 -9.71 4.34 -8.31
N TYR A 44 -9.81 3.53 -9.37
CA TYR A 44 -9.45 2.11 -9.35
C TYR A 44 -8.46 1.76 -10.47
N GLU A 45 -7.69 0.72 -10.28
CA GLU A 45 -6.80 0.14 -11.27
C GLU A 45 -7.01 -1.38 -11.37
N LEU A 46 -6.58 -1.96 -12.48
CA LEU A 46 -6.61 -3.42 -12.67
C LEU A 46 -5.51 -4.05 -11.82
N ASP A 47 -5.89 -4.86 -10.83
CA ASP A 47 -4.99 -5.63 -9.99
C ASP A 47 -4.67 -6.99 -10.64
N GLU A 48 -5.70 -7.74 -11.00
CA GLU A 48 -5.53 -9.06 -11.60
C GLU A 48 -6.50 -9.27 -12.77
N LEU A 49 -6.04 -9.91 -13.84
CA LEU A 49 -6.85 -10.38 -14.95
C LEU A 49 -6.49 -11.84 -15.24
N THR A 50 -7.47 -12.72 -15.10
CA THR A 50 -7.30 -14.14 -15.36
C THR A 50 -8.31 -14.64 -16.39
N VAL A 51 -7.87 -15.63 -17.18
CA VAL A 51 -8.72 -16.40 -18.06
C VAL A 51 -8.49 -17.87 -17.77
N THR A 52 -9.55 -18.59 -17.43
CA THR A 52 -9.49 -20.00 -17.10
C THR A 52 -10.35 -20.83 -18.06
N ASP A 53 -9.90 -22.02 -18.36
CA ASP A 53 -10.66 -22.97 -19.13
C ASP A 53 -11.69 -23.75 -18.26
N LYS A 54 -12.42 -24.69 -18.86
CA LYS A 54 -13.43 -25.50 -18.14
C LYS A 54 -12.86 -26.37 -17.01
N ASN A 55 -11.54 -26.62 -17.00
CA ASN A 55 -10.86 -27.44 -16.00
C ASN A 55 -10.23 -26.55 -14.88
N GLY A 56 -10.27 -25.22 -15.03
CA GLY A 56 -9.59 -24.28 -14.15
C GLY A 56 -8.14 -23.97 -14.56
N ASP A 57 -7.70 -24.47 -15.72
CA ASP A 57 -6.34 -24.19 -16.21
C ASP A 57 -6.27 -22.77 -16.78
N SER A 58 -5.20 -22.06 -16.42
CA SER A 58 -4.98 -20.68 -16.88
C SER A 58 -4.67 -20.63 -18.37
N VAL A 59 -5.33 -19.70 -19.08
CA VAL A 59 -5.08 -19.39 -20.48
C VAL A 59 -4.17 -18.17 -20.56
N LYS A 60 -3.07 -18.27 -21.30
CA LYS A 60 -2.06 -17.21 -21.42
C LYS A 60 -2.67 -15.96 -22.07
N LEU A 61 -2.58 -14.84 -21.36
CA LEU A 61 -2.91 -13.50 -21.84
C LEU A 61 -1.68 -12.80 -22.45
N THR A 62 -1.93 -11.97 -23.45
CA THR A 62 -0.94 -11.04 -24.01
C THR A 62 -1.47 -9.63 -23.86
N ASP A 63 -0.75 -8.80 -23.13
CA ASP A 63 -1.06 -7.37 -23.00
C ASP A 63 -0.79 -6.64 -24.33
N LYS A 64 -1.73 -5.78 -24.73
CA LYS A 64 -1.67 -4.94 -25.93
C LYS A 64 -1.61 -3.45 -25.63
N GLY A 65 -1.63 -3.10 -24.33
CA GLY A 65 -1.71 -1.71 -23.87
C GLY A 65 -3.17 -1.18 -23.88
N ASP A 66 -3.36 -0.03 -23.27
CA ASP A 66 -4.64 0.67 -23.17
C ASP A 66 -5.80 -0.20 -22.63
N GLY A 67 -5.51 -1.06 -21.65
CA GLY A 67 -6.48 -1.94 -21.03
C GLY A 67 -6.97 -3.06 -21.95
N LYS A 68 -6.23 -3.37 -23.04
CA LYS A 68 -6.56 -4.43 -23.98
C LYS A 68 -5.63 -5.61 -23.83
N TYR A 69 -6.22 -6.80 -23.74
CA TYR A 69 -5.52 -8.07 -23.64
C TYR A 69 -6.05 -9.04 -24.69
N THR A 70 -5.24 -9.96 -25.14
CA THR A 70 -5.65 -10.99 -26.09
C THR A 70 -5.24 -12.37 -25.61
N PHE A 71 -6.04 -13.36 -25.96
CA PHE A 71 -5.68 -14.77 -25.77
C PHE A 71 -6.14 -15.63 -26.95
N GLN A 72 -5.55 -16.82 -27.07
CA GLN A 72 -5.95 -17.82 -28.07
C GLN A 72 -7.00 -18.73 -27.46
N MET A 73 -8.15 -18.86 -28.11
CA MET A 73 -9.27 -19.68 -27.62
C MET A 73 -8.88 -21.15 -27.53
N PRO A 74 -8.95 -21.79 -26.35
CA PRO A 74 -8.77 -23.24 -26.23
C PRO A 74 -9.94 -24.03 -26.83
N ALA A 75 -9.85 -25.36 -26.80
CA ALA A 75 -10.93 -26.25 -27.26
C ALA A 75 -12.01 -26.45 -26.18
N SER A 76 -12.31 -25.40 -25.39
CA SER A 76 -13.30 -25.42 -24.31
C SER A 76 -13.89 -24.04 -24.09
N LYS A 77 -14.99 -23.94 -23.33
CA LYS A 77 -15.44 -22.67 -22.78
C LYS A 77 -14.35 -22.07 -21.87
N VAL A 78 -14.30 -20.74 -21.78
CA VAL A 78 -13.43 -20.01 -20.87
C VAL A 78 -14.23 -19.02 -20.04
N THR A 79 -13.69 -18.70 -18.89
CA THR A 79 -14.19 -17.67 -17.98
C THR A 79 -13.10 -16.61 -17.81
N VAL A 80 -13.48 -15.36 -17.95
CA VAL A 80 -12.62 -14.18 -17.73
C VAL A 80 -13.02 -13.56 -16.41
N GLU A 81 -12.06 -13.33 -15.54
CA GLU A 81 -12.22 -12.68 -14.26
C GLU A 81 -11.22 -11.53 -14.16
N ALA A 82 -11.67 -10.39 -13.65
CA ALA A 82 -10.84 -9.24 -13.37
C ALA A 82 -11.09 -8.73 -11.95
N VAL A 83 -10.04 -8.37 -11.26
CA VAL A 83 -10.06 -7.76 -9.94
C VAL A 83 -9.53 -6.34 -10.08
N PHE A 84 -10.27 -5.38 -9.54
CA PHE A 84 -9.87 -3.99 -9.50
C PHE A 84 -9.60 -3.58 -8.05
N THR A 85 -8.50 -2.86 -7.82
CA THR A 85 -8.13 -2.32 -6.53
C THR A 85 -8.23 -0.80 -6.53
N ALA A 86 -8.52 -0.20 -5.37
CA ALA A 86 -8.52 1.25 -5.25
C ALA A 86 -7.11 1.79 -5.45
N VAL A 87 -6.98 2.79 -6.33
CA VAL A 87 -5.74 3.57 -6.42
C VAL A 87 -5.68 4.44 -5.18
N GLU A 88 -4.66 4.24 -4.33
CA GLU A 88 -4.43 5.21 -3.26
C GLU A 88 -4.16 6.58 -3.92
N PRO A 89 -4.87 7.64 -3.49
CA PRO A 89 -4.64 8.97 -4.05
C PRO A 89 -3.17 9.33 -3.90
N GLU A 90 -2.55 9.81 -4.97
CA GLU A 90 -1.23 10.43 -4.88
C GLU A 90 -1.29 11.49 -3.76
N PRO A 91 -0.39 11.44 -2.76
CA PRO A 91 -0.43 12.38 -1.67
C PRO A 91 -0.36 13.80 -2.23
N GLU A 92 -1.30 14.67 -1.83
CA GLU A 92 -1.20 16.10 -2.13
C GLU A 92 0.21 16.56 -1.74
N GLY A 93 0.85 17.38 -2.56
CA GLY A 93 2.26 17.74 -2.39
C GLY A 93 2.58 18.11 -0.94
N LEU A 94 3.70 17.60 -0.43
CA LEU A 94 4.12 17.82 0.95
C LEU A 94 4.20 19.32 1.27
N PRO A 95 3.83 19.74 2.48
CA PRO A 95 3.93 21.14 2.90
C PRO A 95 5.38 21.59 3.13
N PHE A 96 6.33 20.66 3.05
CA PHE A 96 7.72 20.88 3.42
C PHE A 96 8.54 21.48 2.28
N THR A 97 9.25 22.55 2.59
CA THR A 97 10.11 23.25 1.61
C THR A 97 11.47 22.60 1.44
N ASP A 98 11.85 21.71 2.34
CA ASP A 98 13.12 20.96 2.37
C ASP A 98 12.98 19.51 1.90
N VAL A 99 11.82 19.15 1.31
CA VAL A 99 11.55 17.86 0.67
C VAL A 99 10.94 18.14 -0.69
N THR A 100 11.62 17.69 -1.74
CA THR A 100 11.20 17.90 -3.12
C THR A 100 10.91 16.59 -3.83
N SER A 101 10.06 16.58 -4.84
CA SER A 101 9.70 15.39 -5.61
C SER A 101 10.88 14.68 -6.32
N GLY A 102 12.04 15.33 -6.39
CA GLY A 102 13.28 14.74 -6.91
C GLY A 102 14.13 14.02 -5.86
N ASP A 103 13.78 14.11 -4.59
CA ASP A 103 14.54 13.46 -3.52
C ASP A 103 14.22 11.96 -3.46
N TRP A 104 15.24 11.12 -3.31
CA TRP A 104 15.08 9.66 -3.27
C TRP A 104 14.18 9.17 -2.12
N PHE A 105 13.97 9.99 -1.11
CA PHE A 105 13.13 9.68 0.07
C PHE A 105 11.74 10.35 0.00
N TYR A 106 11.42 11.06 -1.09
CA TYR A 106 10.17 11.81 -1.21
C TYR A 106 8.93 10.95 -0.95
N ASP A 107 8.81 9.83 -1.65
CA ASP A 107 7.65 8.92 -1.52
C ASP A 107 7.53 8.35 -0.10
N ALA A 108 8.66 8.06 0.53
CA ALA A 108 8.66 7.58 1.92
C ALA A 108 8.19 8.67 2.91
N VAL A 109 8.63 9.92 2.70
CA VAL A 109 8.17 11.06 3.52
C VAL A 109 6.69 11.32 3.29
N ALA A 110 6.24 11.30 2.03
CA ALA A 110 4.84 11.46 1.68
C ALA A 110 3.96 10.40 2.36
N TYR A 111 4.38 9.14 2.32
CA TYR A 111 3.68 8.05 2.97
C TYR A 111 3.57 8.22 4.48
N VAL A 112 4.69 8.46 5.19
CA VAL A 112 4.66 8.58 6.66
C VAL A 112 3.93 9.83 7.14
N TYR A 113 3.92 10.89 6.33
CA TYR A 113 3.16 12.10 6.58
C TYR A 113 1.65 11.89 6.38
N ASP A 114 1.26 11.30 5.25
CA ASP A 114 -0.14 10.96 4.94
C ASP A 114 -0.77 10.05 6.00
N LYS A 115 -0.03 9.04 6.44
CA LYS A 115 -0.48 8.12 7.51
C LYS A 115 -0.42 8.74 8.93
N GLY A 116 -0.01 10.00 9.07
CA GLY A 116 0.14 10.64 10.38
C GLY A 116 1.19 9.99 11.28
N MET A 117 2.09 9.19 10.72
CA MET A 117 3.16 8.52 11.47
C MET A 117 4.26 9.50 11.87
N MET A 118 4.60 10.40 10.94
CA MET A 118 5.58 11.47 11.17
C MET A 118 5.01 12.80 10.70
N GLU A 119 5.28 13.82 11.47
CA GLU A 119 4.99 15.23 11.14
C GLU A 119 6.31 15.95 10.87
N GLY A 120 6.24 17.16 10.33
CA GLY A 120 7.40 18.02 10.19
C GLY A 120 7.96 18.48 11.55
N THR A 121 9.19 18.94 11.56
CA THR A 121 9.77 19.64 12.73
C THR A 121 9.16 21.03 12.90
N THR A 122 8.60 21.57 11.82
CA THR A 122 7.73 22.76 11.77
C THR A 122 6.63 22.53 10.70
N ASP A 123 5.69 23.43 10.58
CA ASP A 123 4.63 23.35 9.56
C ASP A 123 5.18 23.26 8.12
N THR A 124 6.41 23.71 7.87
CA THR A 124 7.00 23.81 6.53
C THR A 124 8.36 23.11 6.41
N THR A 125 8.82 22.41 7.43
CA THR A 125 10.14 21.77 7.45
C THR A 125 10.05 20.36 8.00
N PHE A 126 10.53 19.37 7.26
CA PHE A 126 10.60 17.97 7.69
C PHE A 126 11.92 17.64 8.39
N ALA A 127 13.02 18.31 7.99
CA ALA A 127 14.39 18.10 8.43
C ALA A 127 14.93 16.67 8.13
N PRO A 128 14.97 16.23 6.86
CA PRO A 128 15.24 14.85 6.46
C PRO A 128 16.63 14.35 6.86
N THR A 129 17.56 15.24 7.15
CA THR A 129 18.94 14.89 7.57
C THR A 129 19.14 14.93 9.07
N MET A 130 18.10 15.27 9.84
CA MET A 130 18.20 15.32 11.30
C MET A 130 18.19 13.89 11.88
N ASN A 131 19.03 13.68 12.90
CA ASN A 131 18.99 12.41 13.64
C ASN A 131 17.71 12.31 14.47
N LEU A 132 17.12 11.13 14.51
CA LEU A 132 15.98 10.88 15.38
C LEU A 132 16.44 10.76 16.84
N THR A 133 15.68 11.38 17.73
CA THR A 133 15.85 11.22 19.17
C THR A 133 14.99 10.06 19.68
N ARG A 134 15.25 9.66 20.93
CA ARG A 134 14.48 8.61 21.62
C ARG A 134 13.01 8.99 21.77
N SER A 135 12.73 10.26 22.06
CA SER A 135 11.35 10.77 22.11
C SER A 135 10.64 10.74 20.77
N MET A 136 11.35 11.08 19.68
CA MET A 136 10.81 11.01 18.31
C MET A 136 10.45 9.58 17.92
N ILE A 137 11.29 8.61 18.21
CA ILE A 137 10.98 7.19 17.93
C ILE A 137 9.75 6.74 18.72
N ALA A 138 9.67 7.07 20.01
CA ALA A 138 8.47 6.75 20.81
C ALA A 138 7.22 7.36 20.20
N GLN A 139 7.29 8.61 19.71
CA GLN A 139 6.16 9.29 19.09
C GLN A 139 5.75 8.65 17.75
N VAL A 140 6.70 8.27 16.90
CA VAL A 140 6.40 7.58 15.63
C VAL A 140 5.67 6.26 15.89
N LEU A 141 6.15 5.47 16.86
CA LEU A 141 5.51 4.21 17.22
C LEU A 141 4.11 4.42 17.83
N TYR A 142 3.95 5.46 18.63
CA TYR A 142 2.66 5.83 19.21
C TYR A 142 1.65 6.27 18.14
N ASN A 143 2.10 7.04 17.15
CA ASN A 143 1.28 7.43 16.01
C ASN A 143 0.89 6.23 15.14
N LEU A 144 1.83 5.31 14.89
CA LEU A 144 1.59 4.07 14.14
C LEU A 144 0.47 3.20 14.77
N GLU A 145 0.38 3.22 16.10
CA GLU A 145 -0.68 2.54 16.86
C GLU A 145 -1.91 3.42 17.09
N GLU A 146 -2.08 4.47 16.27
CA GLU A 146 -3.25 5.37 16.30
C GLU A 146 -3.44 6.10 17.65
N ARG A 147 -2.35 6.38 18.36
CA ARG A 147 -2.32 7.12 19.64
C ARG A 147 -3.26 6.54 20.70
N PRO A 148 -3.10 5.28 21.10
CA PRO A 148 -3.96 4.67 22.11
C PRO A 148 -3.87 5.38 23.45
N GLU A 149 -4.85 5.20 24.32
CA GLU A 149 -4.83 5.80 25.66
C GLU A 149 -3.53 5.46 26.39
N ALA A 150 -2.80 6.51 26.79
CA ALA A 150 -1.56 6.35 27.52
C ALA A 150 -1.86 6.13 29.02
N PRO A 151 -1.34 5.08 29.65
CA PRO A 151 -1.40 4.95 31.10
C PRO A 151 -0.59 6.09 31.72
N GLY A 152 -0.92 6.51 32.91
CA GLY A 152 -0.28 7.65 33.60
C GLY A 152 1.26 7.63 33.58
N ALA A 153 1.91 8.66 34.11
CA ALA A 153 3.34 8.90 34.01
C ALA A 153 4.20 7.66 34.29
N ALA A 154 5.15 7.35 33.39
CA ALA A 154 6.11 6.24 33.53
C ALA A 154 7.17 6.48 34.63
N GLY A 155 7.17 7.65 35.22
CA GLY A 155 8.06 7.99 36.36
C GLY A 155 9.48 8.42 35.96
N PHE A 156 9.71 8.75 34.69
CA PHE A 156 10.99 9.31 34.25
C PHE A 156 11.10 10.77 34.64
N PRO A 157 12.14 11.17 35.41
CA PRO A 157 12.28 12.52 35.95
C PRO A 157 12.57 13.58 34.87
N ASP A 158 13.05 13.15 33.70
CA ASP A 158 13.40 13.98 32.56
C ASP A 158 12.30 14.01 31.48
N VAL A 159 11.12 13.42 31.74
CA VAL A 159 9.93 13.48 30.89
C VAL A 159 8.90 14.36 31.58
N ALA A 160 8.81 15.63 31.15
CA ALA A 160 7.82 16.56 31.69
C ALA A 160 6.40 16.15 31.22
N ALA A 161 5.41 16.20 32.13
CA ALA A 161 4.03 15.82 31.84
C ALA A 161 3.37 16.59 30.68
N GLY A 162 3.85 17.80 30.36
CA GLY A 162 3.37 18.61 29.25
C GLY A 162 4.25 18.56 27.99
N ALA A 163 5.26 17.70 27.96
CA ALA A 163 6.07 17.51 26.75
C ALA A 163 5.24 16.87 25.64
N TRP A 164 5.49 17.27 24.40
CA TRP A 164 4.76 16.74 23.22
C TRP A 164 4.87 15.23 23.04
N TYR A 165 5.92 14.63 23.59
CA TYR A 165 6.20 13.19 23.55
C TYR A 165 5.79 12.44 24.84
N ALA A 166 5.25 13.13 25.84
CA ALA A 166 5.03 12.53 27.17
C ALA A 166 4.12 11.29 27.10
N ASP A 167 2.99 11.39 26.42
CA ASP A 167 2.03 10.29 26.27
C ASP A 167 2.64 9.12 25.51
N ALA A 168 3.39 9.40 24.45
CA ALA A 168 4.08 8.39 23.66
C ALA A 168 5.12 7.63 24.49
N VAL A 169 5.95 8.34 25.28
CA VAL A 169 6.95 7.72 26.15
C VAL A 169 6.27 6.89 27.26
N ASN A 170 5.23 7.41 27.88
CA ASN A 170 4.48 6.71 28.92
C ASN A 170 3.84 5.43 28.39
N TRP A 171 3.22 5.50 27.22
CA TRP A 171 2.63 4.35 26.53
C TRP A 171 3.69 3.31 26.16
N ALA A 172 4.80 3.73 25.53
CA ALA A 172 5.86 2.83 25.10
C ALA A 172 6.57 2.15 26.29
N ALA A 173 6.78 2.88 27.39
CA ALA A 173 7.34 2.33 28.62
C ALA A 173 6.40 1.31 29.28
N ALA A 174 5.10 1.62 29.37
CA ALA A 174 4.10 0.70 29.93
C ALA A 174 3.98 -0.62 29.15
N ARG A 175 4.24 -0.57 27.84
CA ARG A 175 4.27 -1.73 26.94
C ARG A 175 5.62 -2.45 26.91
N GLY A 176 6.64 -1.91 27.58
CA GLY A 176 7.99 -2.45 27.57
C GLY A 176 8.75 -2.27 26.24
N ILE A 177 8.22 -1.43 25.35
CA ILE A 177 8.82 -1.09 24.05
C ILE A 177 10.10 -0.28 24.28
N VAL A 178 10.03 0.70 25.19
CA VAL A 178 11.19 1.49 25.58
C VAL A 178 11.48 1.32 27.07
N LYS A 179 12.74 1.49 27.44
CA LYS A 179 13.20 1.46 28.82
C LYS A 179 14.05 2.70 29.11
N GLY A 180 14.04 3.16 30.35
CA GLY A 180 14.98 4.16 30.82
C GLY A 180 16.40 3.60 30.99
N TYR A 181 17.35 4.49 31.22
CA TYR A 181 18.71 4.13 31.60
C TYR A 181 18.78 3.65 33.05
N ASP A 182 19.88 3.04 33.43
CA ASP A 182 20.13 2.60 34.82
C ASP A 182 20.09 3.75 35.83
N THR A 183 20.23 4.98 35.33
CA THR A 183 20.08 6.22 36.13
C THR A 183 18.63 6.55 36.48
N GLY A 184 17.68 5.86 35.88
CA GLY A 184 16.24 6.15 35.97
C GLY A 184 15.73 7.23 35.00
N ALA A 185 16.62 7.84 34.21
CA ALA A 185 16.25 8.82 33.18
C ALA A 185 15.85 8.12 31.88
N PHE A 186 15.01 8.77 31.06
CA PHE A 186 14.64 8.28 29.73
C PHE A 186 15.63 8.73 28.65
N GLY A 187 16.15 9.94 28.72
CA GLY A 187 17.00 10.56 27.70
C GLY A 187 16.23 10.97 26.45
N PRO A 188 15.18 11.81 26.55
CA PRO A 188 14.30 12.10 25.41
C PRO A 188 15.03 12.72 24.21
N GLU A 189 16.08 13.49 24.43
CA GLU A 189 16.86 14.17 23.40
C GLU A 189 18.06 13.36 22.90
N ASP A 190 18.30 12.18 23.44
CA ASP A 190 19.43 11.36 23.01
C ASP A 190 19.14 10.74 21.65
N SER A 191 20.14 10.78 20.76
CA SER A 191 20.05 10.16 19.44
C SER A 191 19.97 8.63 19.53
N VAL A 192 19.14 8.03 18.67
CA VAL A 192 18.98 6.57 18.60
C VAL A 192 19.97 5.99 17.59
N THR A 193 20.72 4.96 18.01
CA THR A 193 21.57 4.19 17.10
C THR A 193 20.76 3.14 16.35
N ARG A 194 21.31 2.63 15.23
CA ARG A 194 20.65 1.57 14.44
C ARG A 194 20.40 0.29 15.27
N GLU A 195 21.34 -0.07 16.17
CA GLU A 195 21.17 -1.23 17.05
C GLU A 195 20.06 -1.02 18.09
N GLN A 196 19.96 0.21 18.64
CA GLN A 196 18.89 0.56 19.57
C GLN A 196 17.52 0.52 18.88
N LEU A 197 17.43 1.07 17.65
CA LEU A 197 16.20 1.00 16.87
C LEU A 197 15.79 -0.45 16.53
N ALA A 198 16.77 -1.30 16.25
CA ALA A 198 16.49 -2.71 15.94
C ALA A 198 16.06 -3.54 17.16
N ALA A 199 16.29 -3.01 18.39
CA ALA A 199 15.89 -3.65 19.65
C ALA A 199 14.51 -3.19 20.17
N ILE A 200 13.95 -2.14 19.54
CA ILE A 200 12.61 -1.63 19.79
C ILE A 200 11.59 -2.35 18.90
#